data_b9ad480ceceb2e376b7c2046b4985723
#
_entry.id   b9ad480ceceb2e376b7c2046b4985723
#
_cell.length_a   1.000
_cell.length_b   1.000
_cell.length_c   1.000
_cell.angle_alpha   90.00
_cell.angle_beta   90.00
_cell.angle_gamma   90.00
#
_symmetry.space_group_name_H-M   'P 1'
#
loop_
_entity.id
_entity.type
_entity.pdbx_description
1 polymer ?
#
loop_
_entity_poly.entity_id
_entity_poly.type
_entity_poly.pdbx_seq_one_letter_code
_entity_poly.pdbx_strand_id
1 'polypeptide(L)'
;MARQLIQTCFLMGAVVFAVSCGGQSETVEAPTEQSVRSHAAVEVRWEDDWNRAFDRAAAEGKPVLVNFYADWCVWCKQLETVTFRDQKVASMLAEKVVPLNIDIDGDVADLVRDHRVQAPPTILVFTQSGEEIGRIPGYLPPSSFLIVVEKILRGEPVRLG
;
A
#
# COMPACT_ATOMS: atom_id res chain seq x y z
N MET A 1 -13.54 -23.04 -52.37
CA MET A 1 -14.38 -22.48 -53.44
C MET A 1 -14.57 -21.02 -53.16
N ALA A 2 -14.00 -20.31 -53.96
CA ALA A 2 -14.37 -19.20 -54.86
C ALA A 2 -14.33 -17.86 -54.12
N ARG A 3 -13.32 -17.03 -54.39
CA ARG A 3 -13.14 -16.14 -55.58
C ARG A 3 -13.84 -14.80 -55.32
N GLN A 4 -13.02 -13.78 -55.26
CA GLN A 4 -12.67 -12.77 -56.32
C GLN A 4 -13.49 -11.48 -56.09
N LEU A 5 -13.14 -10.27 -56.41
CA LEU A 5 -12.10 -9.60 -57.20
C LEU A 5 -12.22 -8.08 -56.92
N ILE A 6 -11.11 -7.41 -56.75
CA ILE A 6 -10.62 -6.28 -57.55
C ILE A 6 -11.66 -5.22 -57.99
N GLN A 7 -11.43 -3.98 -57.61
CA GLN A 7 -11.37 -2.92 -58.63
C GLN A 7 -10.62 -1.67 -58.17
N THR A 8 -9.52 -1.46 -58.81
CA THR A 8 -8.74 -0.24 -58.94
C THR A 8 -9.57 0.86 -59.60
N CYS A 9 -9.46 2.09 -59.10
CA CYS A 9 -9.68 3.27 -59.94
C CYS A 9 -8.65 4.35 -59.61
N PHE A 10 -7.78 4.50 -60.55
CA PHE A 10 -6.80 5.55 -60.76
C PHE A 10 -7.54 6.80 -61.24
N LEU A 11 -7.27 7.96 -60.69
CA LEU A 11 -7.39 9.23 -61.44
C LEU A 11 -6.52 10.31 -60.78
N MET A 12 -5.60 10.78 -61.59
CA MET A 12 -4.70 11.93 -61.42
C MET A 12 -5.51 13.23 -61.30
N GLY A 13 -5.01 14.16 -60.56
CA GLY A 13 -5.56 15.53 -60.60
C GLY A 13 -4.78 16.53 -59.73
N ALA A 14 -3.79 17.14 -60.32
CA ALA A 14 -3.35 18.53 -60.17
C ALA A 14 -2.91 19.08 -58.78
N VAL A 15 -1.65 19.35 -58.76
CA VAL A 15 -0.90 20.22 -57.84
C VAL A 15 -1.43 21.66 -57.94
N VAL A 16 -1.75 22.25 -56.80
CA VAL A 16 -1.74 23.70 -56.59
C VAL A 16 -0.96 24.01 -55.33
N PHE A 17 0.23 24.53 -55.55
CA PHE A 17 1.04 25.18 -54.49
C PHE A 17 0.37 26.53 -54.14
N ALA A 18 -0.12 26.67 -52.94
CA ALA A 18 -0.38 27.97 -52.33
C ALA A 18 0.54 28.10 -51.11
N VAL A 19 1.64 28.82 -51.31
CA VAL A 19 2.44 29.36 -50.20
C VAL A 19 1.61 30.41 -49.50
N SER A 20 1.19 30.17 -48.30
CA SER A 20 0.68 31.19 -47.38
C SER A 20 1.56 31.21 -46.14
N CYS A 21 2.36 32.26 -46.05
CA CYS A 21 3.01 32.72 -44.83
C CYS A 21 1.89 33.11 -43.85
N GLY A 22 1.80 32.46 -42.72
CA GLY A 22 0.85 32.81 -41.66
C GLY A 22 1.27 32.19 -40.33
N GLY A 23 1.82 33.02 -39.45
CA GLY A 23 2.10 32.92 -38.04
C GLY A 23 1.78 31.60 -37.32
N GLN A 24 2.83 30.97 -36.84
CA GLN A 24 2.70 29.96 -35.78
C GLN A 24 2.27 30.67 -34.51
N SER A 25 0.97 30.68 -34.23
CA SER A 25 0.51 30.87 -32.88
C SER A 25 0.79 29.56 -32.14
N GLU A 26 1.85 29.56 -31.36
CA GLU A 26 2.03 28.55 -30.29
C GLU A 26 0.83 28.68 -29.35
N THR A 27 -0.18 27.91 -29.60
CA THR A 27 -1.16 27.58 -28.58
C THR A 27 -0.42 26.79 -27.53
N VAL A 28 -0.04 27.47 -26.44
CA VAL A 28 0.30 26.85 -25.17
C VAL A 28 -0.94 26.07 -24.77
N GLU A 29 -0.94 24.75 -25.07
CA GLU A 29 -1.92 23.84 -24.51
C GLU A 29 -1.75 23.92 -22.98
N ALA A 30 -2.75 24.52 -22.33
CA ALA A 30 -2.92 24.45 -20.90
C ALA A 30 -2.87 22.98 -20.49
N PRO A 31 -2.11 22.62 -19.43
CA PRO A 31 -2.03 21.23 -18.99
C PRO A 31 -3.45 20.75 -18.68
N THR A 32 -3.86 19.75 -19.43
CA THR A 32 -5.16 19.07 -19.30
C THR A 32 -5.34 18.67 -17.83
N GLU A 33 -6.44 19.11 -17.23
CA GLU A 33 -6.84 18.87 -15.82
C GLU A 33 -7.01 17.38 -15.45
N GLN A 34 -6.55 16.45 -16.25
CA GLN A 34 -6.63 15.00 -16.01
C GLN A 34 -5.47 14.43 -15.20
N SER A 35 -4.51 15.23 -14.74
CA SER A 35 -3.39 14.76 -13.91
C SER A 35 -3.58 15.03 -12.40
N VAL A 36 -4.66 15.66 -11.98
CA VAL A 36 -5.03 15.73 -10.56
C VAL A 36 -5.97 14.56 -10.25
N ARG A 37 -5.47 13.34 -10.38
CA ARG A 37 -6.07 12.24 -9.62
C ARG A 37 -5.82 12.59 -8.17
N SER A 38 -6.87 13.09 -7.51
CA SER A 38 -6.90 13.28 -6.08
C SER A 38 -6.31 12.03 -5.43
N HIS A 39 -5.16 12.17 -4.80
CA HIS A 39 -4.62 11.17 -3.90
C HIS A 39 -5.55 11.18 -2.69
N ALA A 40 -6.71 10.56 -2.83
CA ALA A 40 -7.56 10.26 -1.69
C ALA A 40 -6.67 9.52 -0.69
N ALA A 41 -6.55 10.05 0.52
CA ALA A 41 -5.77 9.42 1.57
C ALA A 41 -6.30 7.99 1.73
N VAL A 42 -5.41 7.02 1.61
CA VAL A 42 -5.79 5.61 1.78
C VAL A 42 -6.19 5.43 3.23
N GLU A 43 -7.44 5.07 3.47
CA GLU A 43 -7.94 4.76 4.80
C GLU A 43 -7.53 3.34 5.18
N VAL A 44 -6.72 3.21 6.22
CA VAL A 44 -6.31 1.91 6.77
C VAL A 44 -7.38 1.47 7.76
N ARG A 45 -8.04 0.36 7.48
CA ARG A 45 -9.05 -0.22 8.36
C ARG A 45 -8.37 -1.11 9.40
N TRP A 46 -8.12 -0.56 10.57
CA TRP A 46 -7.58 -1.28 11.71
C TRP A 46 -8.67 -2.11 12.41
N GLU A 47 -8.34 -3.33 12.77
CA GLU A 47 -9.09 -4.14 13.72
C GLU A 47 -8.60 -3.85 15.13
N ASP A 48 -9.44 -4.12 16.14
CA ASP A 48 -9.17 -3.97 17.57
C ASP A 48 -9.52 -5.24 18.34
N ASP A 49 -9.93 -6.30 17.65
CA ASP A 49 -10.24 -7.61 18.20
C ASP A 49 -9.44 -8.70 17.49
N TRP A 50 -8.80 -9.55 18.28
CA TRP A 50 -7.91 -10.61 17.78
C TRP A 50 -8.64 -11.59 16.88
N ASN A 51 -9.76 -12.15 17.34
CA ASN A 51 -10.48 -13.16 16.58
C ASN A 51 -11.03 -12.59 15.28
N ARG A 52 -11.61 -11.39 15.34
CA ARG A 52 -12.14 -10.70 14.16
C ARG A 52 -11.05 -10.42 13.12
N ALA A 53 -9.85 -10.04 13.56
CA ALA A 53 -8.73 -9.82 12.65
C ALA A 53 -8.32 -11.10 11.94
N PHE A 54 -8.23 -12.23 12.66
CA PHE A 54 -7.86 -13.51 12.06
C PHE A 54 -8.97 -14.11 11.19
N ASP A 55 -10.24 -13.95 11.57
CA ASP A 55 -11.39 -14.32 10.72
C ASP A 55 -11.37 -13.56 9.38
N ARG A 56 -11.10 -12.26 9.45
CA ARG A 56 -10.95 -11.41 8.27
C ARG A 56 -9.73 -11.82 7.44
N ALA A 57 -8.61 -12.11 8.08
CA ALA A 57 -7.39 -12.56 7.42
C ALA A 57 -7.58 -13.88 6.67
N ALA A 58 -8.28 -14.83 7.28
CA ALA A 58 -8.64 -16.09 6.65
C ALA A 58 -9.56 -15.88 5.44
N ALA A 59 -10.55 -14.99 5.55
CA ALA A 59 -11.48 -14.67 4.46
C ALA A 59 -10.80 -13.95 3.29
N GLU A 60 -9.84 -13.04 3.58
CA GLU A 60 -9.12 -12.27 2.57
C GLU A 60 -7.84 -12.96 2.05
N GLY A 61 -7.41 -14.05 2.67
CA GLY A 61 -6.15 -14.73 2.34
C GLY A 61 -4.91 -13.89 2.64
N LYS A 62 -5.00 -12.97 3.62
CA LYS A 62 -3.93 -12.02 3.97
C LYS A 62 -3.28 -12.36 5.31
N PRO A 63 -1.99 -12.05 5.50
CA PRO A 63 -1.36 -12.08 6.82
C PRO A 63 -1.95 -10.99 7.73
N VAL A 64 -1.81 -11.19 9.07
CA VAL A 64 -2.20 -10.22 10.08
C VAL A 64 -0.95 -9.47 10.54
N LEU A 65 -1.02 -8.14 10.57
CA LEU A 65 0.00 -7.29 11.18
C LEU A 65 -0.55 -6.72 12.48
N VAL A 66 -0.01 -7.18 13.61
CA VAL A 66 -0.45 -6.78 14.94
C VAL A 66 0.49 -5.72 15.50
N ASN A 67 -0.04 -4.56 15.84
CA ASN A 67 0.66 -3.50 16.55
C ASN A 67 0.29 -3.51 18.02
N PHE A 68 1.20 -3.96 18.88
CA PHE A 68 1.07 -3.84 20.32
C PHE A 68 1.52 -2.45 20.76
N TYR A 69 0.60 -1.66 21.28
CA TYR A 69 0.83 -0.27 21.65
C TYR A 69 0.35 0.03 23.07
N ALA A 70 0.64 1.24 23.56
CA ALA A 70 0.06 1.81 24.76
C ALA A 70 -0.07 3.33 24.59
N ASP A 71 -1.05 3.92 25.28
CA ASP A 71 -1.33 5.36 25.18
C ASP A 71 -0.21 6.26 25.74
N TRP A 72 0.53 5.78 26.74
CA TRP A 72 1.69 6.48 27.31
C TRP A 72 2.97 6.36 26.47
N CYS A 73 2.98 5.52 25.46
CA CYS A 73 4.18 5.21 24.67
C CYS A 73 4.43 6.28 23.60
N VAL A 74 5.47 7.08 23.79
CA VAL A 74 5.85 8.15 22.85
C VAL A 74 6.18 7.61 21.46
N TRP A 75 6.89 6.47 21.38
CA TRP A 75 7.26 5.85 20.12
C TRP A 75 6.06 5.22 19.39
N CYS A 76 5.03 4.80 20.13
CA CYS A 76 3.78 4.34 19.54
C CYS A 76 3.05 5.50 18.85
N LYS A 77 2.99 6.68 19.50
CA LYS A 77 2.43 7.90 18.89
C LYS A 77 3.19 8.33 17.65
N GLN A 78 4.54 8.21 17.69
CA GLN A 78 5.36 8.50 16.52
C GLN A 78 5.09 7.51 15.36
N LEU A 79 4.91 6.22 15.68
CA LEU A 79 4.56 5.20 14.70
C LEU A 79 3.19 5.50 14.06
N GLU A 80 2.20 5.86 14.88
CA GLU A 80 0.85 6.19 14.44
C GLU A 80 0.81 7.46 13.59
N THR A 81 1.45 8.54 14.04
CA THR A 81 1.33 9.87 13.43
C THR A 81 2.25 10.09 12.24
N VAL A 82 3.36 9.36 12.14
CA VAL A 82 4.35 9.50 11.07
C VAL A 82 4.37 8.28 10.17
N THR A 83 4.60 7.08 10.73
CA THR A 83 4.82 5.89 9.91
C THR A 83 3.53 5.40 9.27
N PHE A 84 2.46 5.22 10.05
CA PHE A 84 1.18 4.73 9.54
C PHE A 84 0.40 5.76 8.72
N ARG A 85 0.77 7.05 8.84
CA ARG A 85 0.21 8.14 8.02
C ARG A 85 0.95 8.33 6.69
N ASP A 86 2.13 7.73 6.52
CA ASP A 86 2.81 7.75 5.23
C ASP A 86 1.96 7.01 4.18
N GLN A 87 1.76 7.64 3.03
CA GLN A 87 0.86 7.12 2.00
C GLN A 87 1.26 5.73 1.49
N LYS A 88 2.55 5.46 1.35
CA LYS A 88 3.04 4.15 0.88
C LYS A 88 2.83 3.08 1.94
N VAL A 89 3.05 3.43 3.21
CA VAL A 89 2.77 2.53 4.34
C VAL A 89 1.28 2.26 4.43
N ALA A 90 0.44 3.29 4.38
CA ALA A 90 -1.01 3.15 4.42
C ALA A 90 -1.53 2.27 3.28
N SER A 91 -1.05 2.47 2.05
CA SER A 91 -1.41 1.61 0.90
C SER A 91 -0.98 0.16 1.13
N MET A 92 0.24 -0.08 1.60
CA MET A 92 0.74 -1.43 1.90
C MET A 92 -0.11 -2.10 2.99
N LEU A 93 -0.42 -1.39 4.08
CA LEU A 93 -1.26 -1.92 5.17
C LEU A 93 -2.67 -2.27 4.69
N ALA A 94 -3.29 -1.42 3.88
CA ALA A 94 -4.65 -1.67 3.37
C ALA A 94 -4.70 -2.82 2.36
N GLU A 95 -3.67 -2.96 1.52
CA GLU A 95 -3.67 -3.90 0.41
C GLU A 95 -3.12 -5.29 0.78
N LYS A 96 -2.04 -5.34 1.58
CA LYS A 96 -1.24 -6.57 1.77
C LYS A 96 -1.48 -7.30 3.08
N VAL A 97 -2.05 -6.63 4.09
CA VAL A 97 -2.24 -7.24 5.41
C VAL A 97 -3.62 -6.91 5.99
N VAL A 98 -4.01 -7.59 7.05
CA VAL A 98 -5.06 -7.18 7.96
C VAL A 98 -4.39 -6.52 9.16
N PRO A 99 -4.48 -5.20 9.32
CA PRO A 99 -3.86 -4.52 10.45
C PRO A 99 -4.74 -4.61 11.70
N LEU A 100 -4.10 -4.92 12.82
CA LEU A 100 -4.71 -5.07 14.13
C LEU A 100 -3.95 -4.24 15.18
N ASN A 101 -4.66 -3.44 15.95
CA ASN A 101 -4.12 -2.72 17.11
C ASN A 101 -4.51 -3.43 18.41
N ILE A 102 -3.53 -3.69 19.27
CA ILE A 102 -3.74 -4.26 20.61
C ILE A 102 -3.12 -3.31 21.64
N ASP A 103 -3.97 -2.74 22.49
CA ASP A 103 -3.52 -1.98 23.67
C ASP A 103 -3.05 -2.95 24.75
N ILE A 104 -1.77 -2.85 25.13
CA ILE A 104 -1.19 -3.75 26.13
C ILE A 104 -1.68 -3.47 27.56
N ASP A 105 -2.30 -2.32 27.80
CA ASP A 105 -2.90 -1.94 29.09
C ASP A 105 -4.35 -2.48 29.21
N GLY A 106 -4.89 -3.08 28.13
CA GLY A 106 -6.19 -3.74 28.13
C GLY A 106 -6.16 -5.13 28.75
N ASP A 107 -7.29 -5.84 28.66
CA ASP A 107 -7.41 -7.23 29.16
C ASP A 107 -6.80 -8.24 28.16
N VAL A 108 -5.49 -8.08 27.90
CA VAL A 108 -4.73 -8.84 26.88
C VAL A 108 -3.43 -9.44 27.44
N ALA A 109 -3.35 -9.58 28.77
CA ALA A 109 -2.13 -10.06 29.44
C ALA A 109 -1.64 -11.41 28.91
N ASP A 110 -2.55 -12.31 28.56
CA ASP A 110 -2.21 -13.60 27.98
C ASP A 110 -1.60 -13.44 26.57
N LEU A 111 -2.16 -12.60 25.72
CA LEU A 111 -1.58 -12.31 24.39
C LEU A 111 -0.17 -11.72 24.50
N VAL A 112 0.02 -10.75 25.39
CA VAL A 112 1.32 -10.11 25.64
C VAL A 112 2.37 -11.14 26.08
N ARG A 113 1.98 -12.04 27.02
CA ARG A 113 2.86 -13.09 27.53
C ARG A 113 3.17 -14.16 26.48
N ASP A 114 2.14 -14.68 25.82
CA ASP A 114 2.26 -15.82 24.90
C ASP A 114 3.06 -15.43 23.66
N HIS A 115 2.94 -14.18 23.20
CA HIS A 115 3.72 -13.62 22.10
C HIS A 115 5.00 -12.92 22.55
N ARG A 116 5.36 -12.99 23.84
CA ARG A 116 6.61 -12.46 24.42
C ARG A 116 6.82 -10.97 24.05
N VAL A 117 5.77 -10.17 24.14
CA VAL A 117 5.85 -8.72 23.93
C VAL A 117 6.47 -8.10 25.18
N GLN A 118 7.68 -7.53 25.03
CA GLN A 118 8.43 -6.99 26.18
C GLN A 118 8.14 -5.51 26.41
N ALA A 119 7.92 -4.75 25.36
CA ALA A 119 7.65 -3.31 25.43
C ALA A 119 6.94 -2.83 24.15
N PRO A 120 6.06 -1.81 24.26
CA PRO A 120 5.47 -1.14 23.10
C PRO A 120 6.46 -0.09 22.50
N PRO A 121 6.38 0.19 21.19
CA PRO A 121 5.64 -0.58 20.23
C PRO A 121 6.35 -1.89 19.88
N THR A 122 5.60 -2.95 19.73
CA THR A 122 6.10 -4.19 19.12
C THR A 122 5.11 -4.58 18.02
N ILE A 123 5.64 -4.80 16.81
CA ILE A 123 4.83 -5.24 15.69
C ILE A 123 5.14 -6.70 15.39
N LEU A 124 4.11 -7.52 15.32
CA LEU A 124 4.20 -8.92 14.93
C LEU A 124 3.46 -9.13 13.62
N VAL A 125 4.00 -9.98 12.78
CA VAL A 125 3.33 -10.40 11.54
C VAL A 125 3.05 -11.89 11.60
N PHE A 126 1.80 -12.26 11.37
CA PHE A 126 1.35 -13.64 11.40
C PHE A 126 0.82 -14.07 10.04
N THR A 127 0.94 -15.34 9.72
CA THR A 127 0.13 -15.94 8.66
C THR A 127 -1.35 -15.88 9.05
N GLN A 128 -2.25 -16.08 8.10
CA GLN A 128 -3.69 -16.22 8.37
C GLN A 128 -4.04 -17.41 9.29
N SER A 129 -3.13 -18.38 9.45
CA SER A 129 -3.27 -19.54 10.35
C SER A 129 -2.70 -19.29 11.75
N GLY A 130 -2.17 -18.09 12.03
CA GLY A 130 -1.66 -17.72 13.36
C GLY A 130 -0.18 -18.05 13.61
N GLU A 131 0.58 -18.42 12.60
CA GLU A 131 2.03 -18.61 12.73
C GLU A 131 2.75 -17.26 12.66
N GLU A 132 3.62 -16.94 13.65
CA GLU A 132 4.45 -15.73 13.62
C GLU A 132 5.54 -15.86 12.56
N ILE A 133 5.52 -14.97 11.56
CA ILE A 133 6.49 -14.95 10.46
C ILE A 133 7.45 -13.78 10.53
N GLY A 134 7.24 -12.84 11.44
CA GLY A 134 8.15 -11.72 11.63
C GLY A 134 7.82 -10.83 12.81
N ARG A 135 8.86 -10.11 13.28
CA ARG A 135 8.78 -9.25 14.45
C ARG A 135 9.60 -7.98 14.26
N ILE A 136 9.04 -6.85 14.66
CA ILE A 136 9.67 -5.54 14.65
C ILE A 136 9.55 -4.96 16.06
N PRO A 137 10.62 -5.00 16.87
CA PRO A 137 10.64 -4.35 18.17
C PRO A 137 10.94 -2.86 18.00
N GLY A 138 10.11 -2.00 18.58
CA GLY A 138 10.30 -0.56 18.59
C GLY A 138 9.82 0.16 17.33
N TYR A 139 10.18 1.43 17.26
CA TYR A 139 9.81 2.35 16.18
C TYR A 139 10.67 2.18 14.94
N LEU A 140 10.04 2.23 13.79
CA LEU A 140 10.72 2.40 12.49
C LEU A 140 10.11 3.56 11.70
N PRO A 141 10.93 4.42 11.06
CA PRO A 141 10.43 5.43 10.14
C PRO A 141 9.83 4.78 8.86
N PRO A 142 8.99 5.50 8.10
CA PRO A 142 8.19 4.93 7.01
C PRO A 142 8.96 4.07 6.02
N SER A 143 10.09 4.56 5.52
CA SER A 143 10.89 3.83 4.52
C SER A 143 11.47 2.53 5.06
N SER A 144 11.98 2.55 6.29
CA SER A 144 12.52 1.35 6.94
C SER A 144 11.41 0.35 7.27
N PHE A 145 10.26 0.85 7.73
CA PHE A 145 9.08 0.03 8.01
C PHE A 145 8.62 -0.74 6.78
N LEU A 146 8.47 -0.05 5.63
CA LEU A 146 8.10 -0.68 4.37
C LEU A 146 9.07 -1.79 3.97
N ILE A 147 10.37 -1.50 3.99
CA ILE A 147 11.40 -2.47 3.60
C ILE A 147 11.33 -3.70 4.50
N VAL A 148 11.19 -3.51 5.81
CA VAL A 148 11.17 -4.60 6.79
C VAL A 148 9.91 -5.45 6.64
N VAL A 149 8.73 -4.82 6.59
CA VAL A 149 7.47 -5.56 6.42
C VAL A 149 7.44 -6.31 5.10
N GLU A 150 7.87 -5.69 4.00
CA GLU A 150 7.92 -6.38 2.71
C GLU A 150 8.86 -7.59 2.71
N LYS A 151 10.00 -7.51 3.40
CA LYS A 151 10.89 -8.66 3.57
C LYS A 151 10.21 -9.78 4.36
N ILE A 152 9.56 -9.45 5.48
CA ILE A 152 8.81 -10.42 6.28
C ILE A 152 7.74 -11.12 5.40
N LEU A 153 6.97 -10.34 4.65
CA LEU A 153 5.91 -10.89 3.79
C LEU A 153 6.44 -11.80 2.66
N ARG A 154 7.70 -11.61 2.24
CA ARG A 154 8.39 -12.50 1.27
C ARG A 154 9.14 -13.67 1.92
N GLY A 155 9.08 -13.81 3.25
CA GLY A 155 9.82 -14.84 3.97
C GLY A 155 11.35 -14.62 3.98
N GLU A 156 11.79 -13.39 3.76
CA GLU A 156 13.22 -13.04 3.78
C GLU A 156 13.71 -12.77 5.20
N PRO A 157 14.94 -13.14 5.54
CA PRO A 157 15.49 -12.89 6.88
C PRO A 157 15.62 -11.37 7.13
N VAL A 158 15.09 -10.91 8.25
CA VAL A 158 15.23 -9.54 8.72
C VAL A 158 16.22 -9.47 9.87
N ARG A 159 17.25 -8.65 9.72
CA ARG A 159 18.18 -8.31 10.81
C ARG A 159 17.91 -6.85 11.19
N LEU A 160 17.27 -6.68 12.33
CA LEU A 160 17.16 -5.36 12.97
C LEU A 160 18.38 -5.26 13.88
N GLY A 161 19.34 -4.41 13.46
CA GLY A 161 20.59 -4.17 14.20
C GLY A 161 20.35 -3.29 15.42
#